data_894d6f5fdc2d109afe59414a9b69dd1a
#
_entry.id   894d6f5fdc2d109afe59414a9b69dd1a
#
_cell.length_a   1.000
_cell.length_b   1.000
_cell.length_c   1.000
_cell.angle_alpha   90.00
_cell.angle_beta   90.00
_cell.angle_gamma   90.00
#
_symmetry.space_group_name_H-M   'P 1'
#
loop_
_entity.id
_entity.type
_entity.pdbx_description
1 polymer ?
#
loop_
_entity_poly.entity_id
_entity_poly.type
_entity_poly.pdbx_seq_one_letter_code
_entity_poly.pdbx_strand_id
1 'polypeptide(L)'
;MRIAIYGAGSLGTILGAYIAKAGVDIELINRNKAHVEALQANGAQVVGTVQFCQPVVAYAPNEMKGQYDIVFLMTKQQHNEEVVNMLKDYIAADGVLVTFQNGLPEMQIASILGEERVLGCTVAWGATLQSPGVCELTSAPDALSFSLGSISSQRSRHFDKVKELLEKMGTVDIEENFIGTRWSKLLINAAFSGMSAVLGCTFGEAAQPRASRRIVQALIKECIDVCKAGNIRIEPVQGKDIVKLLDYSNPIKQAFSYFIIPIAIRKHAKLKASMLQDLEKGKLTEVDAINGAVSEYGRRVGCPTPMNDQVVEIIHKIERGELTPCFDNLKYF
;
A
#
# COMPACT_ATOMS: atom_id res chain seq x y z
N MET A 1 -20.11 19.09 4.01
CA MET A 1 -18.81 18.46 3.68
C MET A 1 -19.10 17.26 2.78
N ARG A 2 -18.52 17.22 1.60
CA ARG A 2 -18.65 16.08 0.67
C ARG A 2 -17.39 15.22 0.70
N ILE A 3 -17.59 13.91 0.78
CA ILE A 3 -16.51 12.93 0.95
C ILE A 3 -16.65 11.86 -0.12
N ALA A 4 -15.55 11.49 -0.77
CA ALA A 4 -15.55 10.39 -1.72
C ALA A 4 -14.42 9.38 -1.44
N ILE A 5 -14.66 8.13 -1.82
CA ILE A 5 -13.62 7.11 -1.99
C ILE A 5 -13.47 6.86 -3.49
N TYR A 6 -12.34 7.28 -4.06
CA TYR A 6 -12.00 6.99 -5.44
C TYR A 6 -11.15 5.71 -5.52
N GLY A 7 -11.68 4.71 -6.18
CA GLY A 7 -11.13 3.36 -6.18
C GLY A 7 -11.79 2.46 -5.12
N ALA A 8 -13.13 2.54 -4.99
CA ALA A 8 -13.91 1.70 -4.09
C ALA A 8 -13.90 0.22 -4.56
N GLY A 9 -12.71 -0.41 -4.55
CA GLY A 9 -12.50 -1.85 -4.68
C GLY A 9 -12.75 -2.55 -3.34
N SER A 10 -12.00 -3.63 -3.04
CA SER A 10 -12.19 -4.37 -1.78
C SER A 10 -12.01 -3.51 -0.54
N LEU A 11 -10.85 -2.83 -0.41
CA LEU A 11 -10.53 -1.98 0.74
C LEU A 11 -11.47 -0.77 0.81
N GLY A 12 -11.65 -0.06 -0.31
CA GLY A 12 -12.46 1.16 -0.34
C GLY A 12 -13.95 0.90 -0.11
N THR A 13 -14.49 -0.21 -0.58
CA THR A 13 -15.88 -0.60 -0.30
C THR A 13 -16.09 -0.87 1.18
N ILE A 14 -15.19 -1.61 1.83
CA ILE A 14 -15.29 -1.89 3.27
C ILE A 14 -15.17 -0.61 4.09
N LEU A 15 -14.15 0.22 3.83
CA LEU A 15 -14.00 1.51 4.53
C LEU A 15 -15.23 2.40 4.36
N GLY A 16 -15.74 2.52 3.13
CA GLY A 16 -16.94 3.29 2.84
C GLY A 16 -18.18 2.75 3.54
N ALA A 17 -18.34 1.43 3.63
CA ALA A 17 -19.43 0.79 4.36
C ALA A 17 -19.38 1.09 5.86
N TYR A 18 -18.19 1.07 6.49
CA TYR A 18 -18.04 1.44 7.91
C TYR A 18 -18.36 2.93 8.16
N ILE A 19 -17.89 3.82 7.29
CA ILE A 19 -18.16 5.26 7.38
C ILE A 19 -19.66 5.54 7.20
N ALA A 20 -20.28 4.95 6.17
CA ALA A 20 -21.73 5.08 5.94
C ALA A 20 -22.56 4.49 7.08
N LYS A 21 -22.15 3.34 7.65
CA LYS A 21 -22.80 2.72 8.81
C LYS A 21 -22.75 3.61 10.04
N ALA A 22 -21.74 4.46 10.17
CA ALA A 22 -21.63 5.47 11.23
C ALA A 22 -22.48 6.73 10.95
N GLY A 23 -23.31 6.74 9.91
CA GLY A 23 -24.21 7.84 9.57
C GLY A 23 -23.56 9.01 8.83
N VAL A 24 -22.39 8.78 8.21
CA VAL A 24 -21.70 9.82 7.42
C VAL A 24 -21.97 9.61 5.94
N ASP A 25 -22.37 10.67 5.25
CA ASP A 25 -22.56 10.67 3.79
C ASP A 25 -21.20 10.53 3.10
N ILE A 26 -21.05 9.48 2.30
CA ILE A 26 -19.83 9.19 1.54
C ILE A 26 -20.18 8.58 0.19
N GLU A 27 -19.49 9.00 -0.86
CA GLU A 27 -19.68 8.53 -2.22
C GLU A 27 -18.58 7.55 -2.61
N LEU A 28 -18.94 6.37 -3.11
CA LEU A 28 -18.02 5.32 -3.54
C LEU A 28 -17.85 5.36 -5.05
N ILE A 29 -16.65 5.64 -5.53
CA ILE A 29 -16.38 5.79 -6.96
C ILE A 29 -15.57 4.58 -7.46
N ASN A 30 -16.10 3.88 -8.48
CA ASN A 30 -15.39 2.75 -9.07
C ASN A 30 -15.64 2.69 -10.60
N ARG A 31 -14.58 2.34 -11.37
CA ARG A 31 -14.68 2.17 -12.82
C ARG A 31 -15.38 0.87 -13.26
N ASN A 32 -15.48 -0.11 -12.37
CA ASN A 32 -16.16 -1.38 -12.65
C ASN A 32 -17.68 -1.18 -12.53
N LYS A 33 -18.34 -1.06 -13.66
CA LYS A 33 -19.77 -0.82 -13.77
C LYS A 33 -20.61 -1.86 -13.01
N ALA A 34 -20.29 -3.15 -13.16
CA ALA A 34 -21.01 -4.22 -12.47
C ALA A 34 -20.89 -4.09 -10.94
N HIS A 35 -19.72 -3.63 -10.43
CA HIS A 35 -19.54 -3.39 -9.01
C HIS A 35 -20.36 -2.18 -8.53
N VAL A 36 -20.38 -1.09 -9.29
CA VAL A 36 -21.19 0.09 -8.97
C VAL A 36 -22.68 -0.24 -8.96
N GLU A 37 -23.18 -0.93 -9.98
CA GLU A 37 -24.59 -1.37 -10.05
C GLU A 37 -24.99 -2.26 -8.87
N ALA A 38 -24.10 -3.21 -8.48
CA ALA A 38 -24.34 -4.06 -7.33
C ALA A 38 -24.38 -3.28 -6.01
N LEU A 39 -23.48 -2.30 -5.83
CA LEU A 39 -23.46 -1.41 -4.66
C LEU A 39 -24.74 -0.55 -4.58
N GLN A 40 -25.21 -0.03 -5.72
CA GLN A 40 -26.44 0.77 -5.79
C GLN A 40 -27.69 -0.06 -5.49
N ALA A 41 -27.76 -1.29 -6.03
CA ALA A 41 -28.94 -2.15 -5.88
C ALA A 41 -29.02 -2.84 -4.52
N ASN A 42 -27.89 -3.30 -3.99
CA ASN A 42 -27.85 -4.21 -2.84
C ASN A 42 -27.08 -3.63 -1.64
N GLY A 43 -26.48 -2.45 -1.76
CA GLY A 43 -25.55 -1.93 -0.76
C GLY A 43 -24.20 -2.64 -0.77
N ALA A 44 -23.29 -2.21 0.08
CA ALA A 44 -22.00 -2.84 0.30
C ALA A 44 -22.17 -4.05 1.24
N GLN A 45 -21.95 -5.25 0.72
CA GLN A 45 -21.98 -6.48 1.49
C GLN A 45 -20.59 -6.80 2.02
N VAL A 46 -20.40 -6.65 3.31
CA VAL A 46 -19.14 -6.98 4.00
C VAL A 46 -19.31 -8.36 4.63
N VAL A 47 -18.40 -9.28 4.26
CA VAL A 47 -18.38 -10.67 4.75
C VAL A 47 -17.00 -11.01 5.32
N GLY A 48 -16.79 -12.22 5.81
CA GLY A 48 -15.52 -12.68 6.38
C GLY A 48 -15.52 -12.63 7.90
N THR A 49 -14.56 -11.94 8.49
CA THR A 49 -14.42 -11.82 9.96
C THR A 49 -15.56 -11.04 10.61
N VAL A 50 -16.28 -10.24 9.84
CA VAL A 50 -17.53 -9.58 10.19
C VAL A 50 -18.56 -9.82 9.10
N GLN A 51 -19.85 -9.64 9.41
CA GLN A 51 -20.90 -9.77 8.43
C GLN A 51 -21.95 -8.69 8.61
N PHE A 52 -22.10 -7.80 7.62
CA PHE A 52 -23.17 -6.80 7.54
C PHE A 52 -23.37 -6.32 6.11
N CYS A 53 -24.52 -5.72 5.86
CA CYS A 53 -24.86 -5.03 4.63
C CYS A 53 -25.16 -3.56 4.93
N GLN A 54 -24.58 -2.64 4.17
CA GLN A 54 -24.79 -1.20 4.34
C GLN A 54 -25.21 -0.57 3.02
N PRO A 55 -26.37 0.10 2.96
CA PRO A 55 -26.71 0.96 1.83
C PRO A 55 -25.63 2.03 1.65
N VAL A 56 -25.19 2.22 0.42
CA VAL A 56 -24.14 3.19 0.05
C VAL A 56 -24.50 3.91 -1.25
N VAL A 57 -23.98 5.11 -1.42
CA VAL A 57 -24.06 5.85 -2.69
C VAL A 57 -22.82 5.48 -3.50
N ALA A 58 -23.01 5.01 -4.73
CA ALA A 58 -21.91 4.61 -5.60
C ALA A 58 -22.09 5.18 -7.02
N TYR A 59 -20.99 5.55 -7.67
CA TYR A 59 -20.97 6.13 -9.01
C TYR A 59 -19.80 5.59 -9.84
N ALA A 60 -19.94 5.61 -11.16
CA ALA A 60 -18.82 5.54 -12.06
C ALA A 60 -18.06 6.89 -12.10
N PRO A 61 -16.77 6.93 -12.48
CA PRO A 61 -16.00 8.18 -12.51
C PRO A 61 -16.61 9.30 -13.34
N ASN A 62 -17.26 8.98 -14.46
CA ASN A 62 -17.93 9.94 -15.34
C ASN A 62 -19.26 10.47 -14.79
N GLU A 63 -19.73 9.93 -13.68
CA GLU A 63 -20.96 10.39 -12.99
C GLU A 63 -20.65 11.33 -11.82
N MET A 64 -19.37 11.51 -11.46
CA MET A 64 -18.95 12.45 -10.42
C MET A 64 -19.40 13.87 -10.75
N LYS A 65 -19.86 14.61 -9.74
CA LYS A 65 -20.33 15.99 -9.89
C LYS A 65 -19.89 16.86 -8.73
N GLY A 66 -19.66 18.14 -9.00
CA GLY A 66 -19.29 19.13 -7.98
C GLY A 66 -17.90 18.85 -7.38
N GLN A 67 -17.64 19.37 -6.20
CA GLN A 67 -16.35 19.26 -5.55
C GLN A 67 -16.46 18.53 -4.20
N TYR A 68 -15.40 17.85 -3.82
CA TYR A 68 -15.25 17.11 -2.57
C TYR A 68 -14.27 17.81 -1.64
N ASP A 69 -14.58 17.84 -0.38
CA ASP A 69 -13.69 18.35 0.68
C ASP A 69 -12.60 17.31 1.02
N ILE A 70 -12.96 16.02 0.95
CA ILE A 70 -12.05 14.89 1.23
C ILE A 70 -12.23 13.83 0.16
N VAL A 71 -11.12 13.42 -0.47
CA VAL A 71 -11.08 12.29 -1.39
C VAL A 71 -10.09 11.25 -0.87
N PHE A 72 -10.58 10.05 -0.57
CA PHE A 72 -9.76 8.89 -0.28
C PHE A 72 -9.36 8.20 -1.58
N LEU A 73 -8.07 8.19 -1.93
CA LEU A 73 -7.54 7.55 -3.14
C LEU A 73 -7.08 6.13 -2.82
N MET A 74 -7.80 5.14 -3.36
CA MET A 74 -7.58 3.71 -3.08
C MET A 74 -7.42 2.88 -4.36
N THR A 75 -7.07 3.51 -5.47
CA THR A 75 -6.67 2.82 -6.71
C THR A 75 -5.24 2.30 -6.62
N LYS A 76 -4.87 1.38 -7.52
CA LYS A 76 -3.45 1.09 -7.76
C LYS A 76 -2.75 2.27 -8.43
N GLN A 77 -1.42 2.35 -8.31
CA GLN A 77 -0.64 3.50 -8.80
C GLN A 77 -0.39 3.54 -10.31
N GLN A 78 -0.69 2.48 -11.06
CA GLN A 78 -0.34 2.35 -12.50
C GLN A 78 -0.75 3.54 -13.38
N HIS A 79 -1.79 4.27 -13.00
CA HIS A 79 -2.27 5.47 -13.71
C HIS A 79 -2.42 6.66 -12.76
N ASN A 80 -1.52 6.77 -11.80
CA ASN A 80 -1.68 7.70 -10.68
C ASN A 80 -1.72 9.16 -11.14
N GLU A 81 -0.80 9.54 -12.03
CA GLU A 81 -0.73 10.90 -12.56
C GLU A 81 -2.01 11.30 -13.30
N GLU A 82 -2.52 10.43 -14.18
CA GLU A 82 -3.78 10.66 -14.92
C GLU A 82 -4.97 10.77 -13.96
N VAL A 83 -5.06 9.86 -12.99
CA VAL A 83 -6.15 9.87 -11.99
C VAL A 83 -6.11 11.12 -11.12
N VAL A 84 -4.94 11.53 -10.64
CA VAL A 84 -4.81 12.70 -9.76
C VAL A 84 -5.06 14.00 -10.54
N ASN A 85 -4.59 14.10 -11.78
CA ASN A 85 -4.90 15.24 -12.64
C ASN A 85 -6.41 15.37 -12.90
N MET A 86 -7.11 14.27 -13.14
CA MET A 86 -8.58 14.27 -13.25
C MET A 86 -9.25 14.66 -11.93
N LEU A 87 -8.82 14.07 -10.80
CA LEU A 87 -9.40 14.35 -9.49
C LEU A 87 -9.18 15.81 -9.03
N LYS A 88 -8.13 16.48 -9.50
CA LYS A 88 -7.84 17.87 -9.17
C LYS A 88 -9.04 18.79 -9.41
N ASP A 89 -9.84 18.56 -10.46
CA ASP A 89 -11.01 19.35 -10.79
C ASP A 89 -12.20 19.06 -9.85
N TYR A 90 -12.20 17.89 -9.21
CA TYR A 90 -13.23 17.45 -8.26
C TYR A 90 -12.87 17.69 -6.80
N ILE A 91 -11.66 18.13 -6.47
CA ILE A 91 -11.26 18.45 -5.11
C ILE A 91 -11.42 19.94 -4.88
N ALA A 92 -12.17 20.35 -3.86
CA ALA A 92 -12.35 21.75 -3.48
C ALA A 92 -11.00 22.46 -3.31
N ALA A 93 -11.00 23.79 -3.48
CA ALA A 93 -9.76 24.59 -3.44
C ALA A 93 -8.92 24.34 -2.16
N ASP A 94 -9.59 24.10 -1.06
CA ASP A 94 -9.01 23.77 0.24
C ASP A 94 -9.25 22.31 0.67
N GLY A 95 -9.76 21.49 -0.25
CA GLY A 95 -9.99 20.06 -0.07
C GLY A 95 -8.68 19.27 -0.05
N VAL A 96 -8.74 18.04 0.46
CA VAL A 96 -7.59 17.16 0.68
C VAL A 96 -7.77 15.82 -0.03
N LEU A 97 -6.69 15.31 -0.60
CA LEU A 97 -6.59 13.93 -1.07
C LEU A 97 -5.80 13.10 -0.05
N VAL A 98 -6.38 12.00 0.38
CA VAL A 98 -5.74 11.03 1.29
C VAL A 98 -5.41 9.78 0.50
N THR A 99 -4.13 9.49 0.30
CA THR A 99 -3.73 8.28 -0.44
C THR A 99 -3.51 7.08 0.49
N PHE A 100 -4.13 5.94 0.11
CA PHE A 100 -3.98 4.64 0.78
C PHE A 100 -3.09 3.69 -0.02
N GLN A 101 -2.55 4.16 -1.12
CA GLN A 101 -1.76 3.36 -2.03
C GLN A 101 -0.47 2.88 -1.36
N ASN A 102 0.07 1.75 -1.83
CA ASN A 102 1.38 1.27 -1.38
C ASN A 102 2.51 2.10 -2.01
N GLY A 103 3.74 1.87 -1.61
CA GLY A 103 4.90 2.60 -2.15
C GLY A 103 5.03 4.02 -1.58
N LEU A 104 5.42 4.97 -2.42
CA LEU A 104 5.68 6.38 -2.08
C LEU A 104 4.86 7.34 -2.97
N PRO A 105 3.53 7.26 -3.00
CA PRO A 105 2.71 8.04 -3.93
C PRO A 105 2.62 9.53 -3.56
N GLU A 106 2.85 9.89 -2.31
CA GLU A 106 2.56 11.22 -1.78
C GLU A 106 3.29 12.32 -2.52
N MET A 107 4.57 12.12 -2.84
CA MET A 107 5.40 13.15 -3.52
C MET A 107 4.90 13.41 -4.95
N GLN A 108 4.51 12.35 -5.68
CA GLN A 108 3.93 12.49 -7.01
C GLN A 108 2.59 13.22 -6.95
N ILE A 109 1.73 12.85 -6.01
CA ILE A 109 0.43 13.49 -5.82
C ILE A 109 0.61 14.97 -5.43
N ALA A 110 1.56 15.27 -4.55
CA ALA A 110 1.86 16.61 -4.10
C ALA A 110 2.41 17.51 -5.21
N SER A 111 3.15 16.96 -6.18
CA SER A 111 3.60 17.74 -7.34
C SER A 111 2.45 18.26 -8.22
N ILE A 112 1.26 17.64 -8.11
CA ILE A 112 0.05 18.01 -8.86
C ILE A 112 -0.89 18.91 -8.03
N LEU A 113 -1.06 18.58 -6.74
CA LEU A 113 -2.06 19.22 -5.87
C LEU A 113 -1.49 20.26 -4.90
N GLY A 114 -0.18 20.20 -4.59
CA GLY A 114 0.44 20.89 -3.46
C GLY A 114 0.53 19.99 -2.22
N GLU A 115 1.61 20.13 -1.44
CA GLU A 115 1.89 19.26 -0.28
C GLU A 115 0.84 19.37 0.82
N GLU A 116 0.29 20.58 1.04
CA GLU A 116 -0.72 20.88 2.06
C GLU A 116 -2.07 20.21 1.79
N ARG A 117 -2.29 19.75 0.55
CA ARG A 117 -3.51 19.09 0.10
C ARG A 117 -3.38 17.58 0.02
N VAL A 118 -2.26 17.01 0.49
CA VAL A 118 -1.98 15.57 0.44
C VAL A 118 -1.75 15.01 1.83
N LEU A 119 -2.54 14.02 2.19
CA LEU A 119 -2.31 13.18 3.35
C LEU A 119 -1.99 11.75 2.91
N GLY A 120 -1.14 11.10 3.65
CA GLY A 120 -0.87 9.69 3.47
C GLY A 120 -1.52 8.85 4.55
N CYS A 121 -1.99 7.68 4.17
CA CYS A 121 -2.52 6.70 5.11
C CYS A 121 -2.01 5.30 4.76
N THR A 122 -1.42 4.61 5.72
CA THR A 122 -1.13 3.19 5.56
C THR A 122 -2.19 2.37 6.28
N VAL A 123 -2.51 1.19 5.72
CA VAL A 123 -3.45 0.25 6.33
C VAL A 123 -2.72 -1.01 6.77
N ALA A 124 -3.12 -1.58 7.92
CA ALA A 124 -2.60 -2.83 8.45
C ALA A 124 -3.68 -3.93 8.48
N TRP A 125 -4.61 -3.89 7.53
CA TRP A 125 -5.66 -4.88 7.38
C TRP A 125 -5.85 -5.25 5.90
N GLY A 126 -6.48 -6.40 5.65
CA GLY A 126 -6.69 -6.96 4.33
C GLY A 126 -8.15 -7.12 3.97
N ALA A 127 -8.43 -7.04 2.67
CA ALA A 127 -9.75 -7.28 2.10
C ALA A 127 -9.64 -7.92 0.71
N THR A 128 -10.65 -8.70 0.35
CA THR A 128 -10.76 -9.35 -0.96
C THR A 128 -12.12 -9.03 -1.59
N LEU A 129 -12.14 -8.66 -2.86
CA LEU A 129 -13.37 -8.55 -3.63
C LEU A 129 -13.80 -9.97 -4.07
N GLN A 130 -14.86 -10.48 -3.50
CA GLN A 130 -15.40 -11.81 -3.79
C GLN A 130 -16.24 -11.81 -5.08
N SER A 131 -17.13 -10.81 -5.20
CA SER A 131 -17.96 -10.57 -6.36
C SER A 131 -18.41 -9.12 -6.38
N PRO A 132 -19.04 -8.60 -7.45
CA PRO A 132 -19.61 -7.26 -7.46
C PRO A 132 -20.48 -6.97 -6.23
N GLY A 133 -20.16 -5.91 -5.49
CA GLY A 133 -20.86 -5.51 -4.26
C GLY A 133 -20.49 -6.29 -3.00
N VAL A 134 -19.75 -7.41 -3.10
CA VAL A 134 -19.41 -8.29 -1.96
C VAL A 134 -17.92 -8.25 -1.68
N CYS A 135 -17.53 -7.76 -0.50
CA CYS A 135 -16.13 -7.63 -0.08
C CYS A 135 -15.91 -8.39 1.24
N GLU A 136 -14.88 -9.23 1.25
CA GLU A 136 -14.46 -9.97 2.44
C GLU A 136 -13.43 -9.18 3.22
N LEU A 137 -13.69 -8.93 4.50
CA LEU A 137 -12.71 -8.47 5.47
C LEU A 137 -11.95 -9.70 5.98
N THR A 138 -10.64 -9.78 5.68
CA THR A 138 -9.82 -10.94 6.04
C THR A 138 -9.10 -10.78 7.38
N SER A 139 -8.99 -9.55 7.88
CA SER A 139 -8.36 -9.25 9.18
C SER A 139 -9.37 -9.28 10.31
N ALA A 140 -8.91 -9.64 11.52
CA ALA A 140 -9.73 -9.60 12.72
C ALA A 140 -10.18 -8.15 13.04
N PRO A 141 -11.40 -7.94 13.55
CA PRO A 141 -11.94 -6.60 13.80
C PRO A 141 -11.13 -5.77 14.81
N ASP A 142 -10.51 -6.41 15.77
CA ASP A 142 -9.64 -5.80 16.79
C ASP A 142 -8.22 -5.46 16.29
N ALA A 143 -7.88 -5.91 15.08
CA ALA A 143 -6.59 -5.66 14.45
C ALA A 143 -6.65 -4.58 13.35
N LEU A 144 -7.80 -3.93 13.16
CA LEU A 144 -7.97 -2.90 12.13
C LEU A 144 -7.28 -1.61 12.58
N SER A 145 -6.24 -1.21 11.86
CA SER A 145 -5.50 0.01 12.17
C SER A 145 -5.05 0.75 10.93
N PHE A 146 -4.87 2.05 11.13
CA PHE A 146 -4.40 3.01 10.14
C PHE A 146 -3.24 3.82 10.72
N SER A 147 -2.22 4.12 9.91
CA SER A 147 -1.25 5.15 10.25
C SER A 147 -1.47 6.33 9.31
N LEU A 148 -1.85 7.47 9.87
CA LEU A 148 -2.19 8.70 9.16
C LEU A 148 -1.10 9.75 9.38
N GLY A 149 -0.66 10.39 8.31
CA GLY A 149 0.31 11.48 8.43
C GLY A 149 0.28 12.44 7.25
N SER A 150 1.06 13.51 7.39
CA SER A 150 1.27 14.53 6.36
C SER A 150 2.73 14.52 5.90
N ILE A 151 2.95 14.85 4.63
CA ILE A 151 4.29 15.14 4.10
C ILE A 151 4.66 16.62 4.28
N SER A 152 3.65 17.48 4.44
CA SER A 152 3.82 18.92 4.72
C SER A 152 4.04 19.17 6.21
N SER A 153 4.84 20.19 6.52
CA SER A 153 4.98 20.72 7.88
C SER A 153 3.70 21.39 8.40
N GLN A 154 2.81 21.80 7.49
CA GLN A 154 1.50 22.35 7.83
C GLN A 154 0.45 21.26 7.68
N ARG A 155 -0.24 20.93 8.76
CA ARG A 155 -1.36 20.00 8.72
C ARG A 155 -2.53 20.60 7.96
N SER A 156 -3.12 19.82 7.05
CA SER A 156 -4.38 20.17 6.41
C SER A 156 -5.47 20.43 7.46
N ARG A 157 -6.32 21.43 7.24
CA ARG A 157 -7.49 21.68 8.10
C ARG A 157 -8.45 20.49 8.19
N HIS A 158 -8.41 19.58 7.23
CA HIS A 158 -9.23 18.36 7.21
C HIS A 158 -8.60 17.18 7.95
N PHE A 159 -7.38 17.33 8.49
CA PHE A 159 -6.63 16.22 9.11
C PHE A 159 -7.42 15.54 10.24
N ASP A 160 -7.96 16.31 11.18
CA ASP A 160 -8.70 15.77 12.32
C ASP A 160 -10.01 15.12 11.86
N LYS A 161 -10.66 15.65 10.81
CA LYS A 161 -11.85 15.04 10.23
C LYS A 161 -11.52 13.72 9.51
N VAL A 162 -10.41 13.65 8.79
CA VAL A 162 -9.92 12.40 8.20
C VAL A 162 -9.68 11.35 9.28
N LYS A 163 -9.00 11.73 10.38
CA LYS A 163 -8.81 10.84 11.53
C LYS A 163 -10.13 10.33 12.08
N GLU A 164 -11.09 11.22 12.36
CA GLU A 164 -12.44 10.85 12.85
C GLU A 164 -13.16 9.85 11.92
N LEU A 165 -13.04 10.04 10.60
CA LEU A 165 -13.65 9.13 9.62
C LEU A 165 -13.02 7.74 9.66
N LEU A 166 -11.70 7.64 9.77
CA LEU A 166 -11.00 6.37 9.86
C LEU A 166 -11.28 5.65 11.18
N GLU A 167 -11.46 6.39 12.27
CA GLU A 167 -11.83 5.85 13.59
C GLU A 167 -13.23 5.19 13.62
N LYS A 168 -14.07 5.41 12.58
CA LYS A 168 -15.32 4.65 12.43
C LYS A 168 -15.09 3.17 12.11
N MET A 169 -13.89 2.80 11.68
CA MET A 169 -13.54 1.43 11.32
C MET A 169 -12.47 0.80 12.22
N GLY A 170 -11.48 1.56 12.66
CA GLY A 170 -10.35 1.01 13.41
C GLY A 170 -9.54 2.07 14.14
N THR A 171 -8.45 1.68 14.77
CA THR A 171 -7.54 2.61 15.46
C THR A 171 -6.74 3.43 14.46
N VAL A 172 -6.44 4.68 14.80
CA VAL A 172 -5.65 5.59 13.96
C VAL A 172 -4.44 6.11 14.73
N ASP A 173 -3.26 5.67 14.30
CA ASP A 173 -2.00 6.19 14.78
C ASP A 173 -1.61 7.42 13.94
N ILE A 174 -1.26 8.52 14.62
CA ILE A 174 -0.78 9.74 13.96
C ILE A 174 0.74 9.68 13.86
N GLU A 175 1.24 9.75 12.64
CA GLU A 175 2.66 9.64 12.34
C GLU A 175 3.28 11.03 12.12
N GLU A 176 4.12 11.46 13.05
CA GLU A 176 4.85 12.73 12.91
C GLU A 176 5.95 12.66 11.84
N ASN A 177 6.57 11.48 11.68
CA ASN A 177 7.52 11.19 10.60
C ASN A 177 6.88 10.21 9.60
N PHE A 178 5.85 10.67 8.89
CA PHE A 178 5.07 9.82 8.00
C PHE A 178 5.91 9.20 6.87
N ILE A 179 6.87 9.94 6.32
CA ILE A 179 7.80 9.42 5.30
C ILE A 179 8.62 8.26 5.85
N GLY A 180 9.09 8.34 7.07
CA GLY A 180 9.78 7.23 7.73
C GLY A 180 8.91 6.00 7.91
N THR A 181 7.64 6.17 8.27
CA THR A 181 6.63 5.11 8.37
C THR A 181 6.35 4.48 6.99
N ARG A 182 6.26 5.29 5.93
CA ARG A 182 6.15 4.78 4.54
C ARG A 182 7.34 3.91 4.16
N TRP A 183 8.55 4.38 4.43
CA TRP A 183 9.77 3.61 4.13
C TRP A 183 9.88 2.32 4.94
N SER A 184 9.40 2.31 6.19
CA SER A 184 9.33 1.08 7.00
C SER A 184 8.45 0.02 6.32
N LYS A 185 7.28 0.41 5.83
CA LYS A 185 6.38 -0.48 5.09
C LYS A 185 6.94 -0.87 3.72
N LEU A 186 7.53 0.09 3.01
CA LEU A 186 8.13 -0.15 1.69
C LEU A 186 9.27 -1.15 1.76
N LEU A 187 10.16 -1.05 2.74
CA LEU A 187 11.25 -1.99 2.98
C LEU A 187 10.75 -3.44 3.11
N ILE A 188 9.69 -3.64 3.90
CA ILE A 188 9.10 -4.97 4.08
C ILE A 188 8.48 -5.45 2.75
N ASN A 189 7.75 -4.59 2.05
CA ASN A 189 7.12 -4.93 0.79
C ASN A 189 8.14 -5.20 -0.31
N ALA A 190 9.15 -4.37 -0.48
CA ALA A 190 10.19 -4.57 -1.49
C ALA A 190 10.92 -5.90 -1.30
N ALA A 191 11.29 -6.23 -0.05
CA ALA A 191 12.01 -7.45 0.25
C ALA A 191 11.13 -8.70 0.17
N PHE A 192 9.97 -8.69 0.81
CA PHE A 192 9.16 -9.91 0.94
C PHE A 192 8.07 -10.03 -0.12
N SER A 193 7.39 -8.92 -0.49
CA SER A 193 6.37 -8.99 -1.55
C SER A 193 7.00 -9.16 -2.92
N GLY A 194 8.15 -8.50 -3.18
CA GLY A 194 8.94 -8.70 -4.39
C GLY A 194 9.38 -10.15 -4.55
N MET A 195 10.03 -10.71 -3.52
CA MET A 195 10.49 -12.11 -3.57
C MET A 195 9.35 -13.13 -3.59
N SER A 196 8.24 -12.86 -2.89
CA SER A 196 7.03 -13.70 -2.97
C SER A 196 6.51 -13.78 -4.40
N ALA A 197 6.46 -12.64 -5.12
CA ALA A 197 6.01 -12.60 -6.50
C ALA A 197 6.99 -13.27 -7.47
N VAL A 198 8.31 -13.08 -7.28
CA VAL A 198 9.36 -13.72 -8.09
C VAL A 198 9.34 -15.24 -7.93
N LEU A 199 9.18 -15.73 -6.70
CA LEU A 199 9.34 -17.15 -6.35
C LEU A 199 8.01 -17.93 -6.33
N GLY A 200 6.86 -17.28 -6.40
CA GLY A 200 5.55 -17.95 -6.31
C GLY A 200 5.27 -18.53 -4.91
N CYS A 201 5.72 -17.89 -3.85
CA CYS A 201 5.70 -18.46 -2.50
C CYS A 201 5.25 -17.44 -1.42
N THR A 202 4.99 -17.91 -0.21
CA THR A 202 4.71 -17.08 0.96
C THR A 202 5.96 -16.35 1.47
N PHE A 203 5.78 -15.35 2.34
CA PHE A 203 6.88 -14.62 2.96
C PHE A 203 7.83 -15.54 3.75
N GLY A 204 7.27 -16.53 4.48
CA GLY A 204 8.07 -17.49 5.20
C GLY A 204 8.91 -18.39 4.29
N GLU A 205 8.30 -18.87 3.21
CA GLU A 205 8.99 -19.70 2.21
C GLU A 205 10.11 -18.91 1.51
N ALA A 206 9.91 -17.63 1.20
CA ALA A 206 10.96 -16.76 0.68
C ALA A 206 12.14 -16.58 1.65
N ALA A 207 11.90 -16.59 2.96
CA ALA A 207 12.90 -16.38 4.00
C ALA A 207 13.67 -17.66 4.41
N GLN A 208 13.20 -18.86 4.05
CA GLN A 208 13.78 -20.14 4.53
C GLN A 208 15.02 -20.57 3.75
N PRO A 209 15.02 -20.68 2.41
CA PRO A 209 16.21 -21.13 1.66
C PRO A 209 17.37 -20.15 1.79
N ARG A 210 18.59 -20.69 1.82
CA ARG A 210 19.81 -19.86 2.00
C ARG A 210 19.98 -18.83 0.88
N ALA A 211 19.69 -19.21 -0.38
CA ALA A 211 19.85 -18.33 -1.52
C ALA A 211 18.84 -17.17 -1.48
N SER A 212 17.54 -17.46 -1.39
CA SER A 212 16.51 -16.42 -1.35
C SER A 212 16.63 -15.50 -0.13
N ARG A 213 17.01 -16.04 1.05
CA ARG A 213 17.26 -15.23 2.25
C ARG A 213 18.39 -14.21 2.07
N ARG A 214 19.46 -14.55 1.31
CA ARG A 214 20.53 -13.61 0.99
C ARG A 214 20.02 -12.46 0.11
N ILE A 215 19.15 -12.78 -0.84
CA ILE A 215 18.54 -11.76 -1.69
C ILE A 215 17.59 -10.86 -0.86
N VAL A 216 16.73 -11.44 -0.02
CA VAL A 216 15.88 -10.69 0.93
C VAL A 216 16.74 -9.76 1.81
N GLN A 217 17.86 -10.26 2.33
CA GLN A 217 18.81 -9.46 3.13
C GLN A 217 19.40 -8.30 2.33
N ALA A 218 19.77 -8.53 1.07
CA ALA A 218 20.34 -7.51 0.19
C ALA A 218 19.28 -6.45 -0.16
N LEU A 219 18.05 -6.84 -0.47
CA LEU A 219 16.93 -5.94 -0.72
C LEU A 219 16.65 -5.02 0.48
N ILE A 220 16.63 -5.59 1.69
CA ILE A 220 16.48 -4.81 2.94
C ILE A 220 17.62 -3.81 3.08
N LYS A 221 18.86 -4.25 2.80
CA LYS A 221 20.05 -3.40 2.91
C LYS A 221 19.98 -2.23 1.92
N GLU A 222 19.63 -2.48 0.67
CA GLU A 222 19.48 -1.42 -0.34
C GLU A 222 18.44 -0.38 0.12
N CYS A 223 17.27 -0.80 0.61
CA CYS A 223 16.27 0.13 1.15
C CYS A 223 16.83 0.99 2.30
N ILE A 224 17.59 0.38 3.23
CA ILE A 224 18.19 1.10 4.35
C ILE A 224 19.26 2.09 3.85
N ASP A 225 20.10 1.68 2.90
CA ASP A 225 21.17 2.53 2.36
C ASP A 225 20.61 3.72 1.57
N VAL A 226 19.56 3.50 0.79
CA VAL A 226 18.82 4.57 0.10
C VAL A 226 18.25 5.58 1.11
N CYS A 227 17.62 5.10 2.19
CA CYS A 227 17.10 5.98 3.22
C CYS A 227 18.21 6.79 3.92
N LYS A 228 19.35 6.16 4.21
CA LYS A 228 20.52 6.86 4.79
C LYS A 228 21.06 7.92 3.86
N ALA A 229 21.24 7.59 2.57
CA ALA A 229 21.72 8.53 1.57
C ALA A 229 20.74 9.72 1.40
N GLY A 230 19.45 9.47 1.52
CA GLY A 230 18.39 10.48 1.45
C GLY A 230 18.08 11.20 2.78
N ASN A 231 18.84 10.94 3.86
CA ASN A 231 18.57 11.46 5.20
C ASN A 231 17.16 11.16 5.73
N ILE A 232 16.59 10.00 5.36
CA ILE A 232 15.29 9.54 5.82
C ILE A 232 15.47 8.66 7.05
N ARG A 233 14.83 9.05 8.16
CA ARG A 233 14.77 8.22 9.35
C ARG A 233 13.61 7.23 9.22
N ILE A 234 13.96 5.94 9.06
CA ILE A 234 12.98 4.84 9.05
C ILE A 234 12.38 4.69 10.45
N GLU A 235 11.05 4.64 10.55
CA GLU A 235 10.36 4.47 11.83
C GLU A 235 10.30 2.99 12.25
N PRO A 236 10.25 2.70 13.57
CA PRO A 236 10.08 1.35 14.07
C PRO A 236 8.78 0.70 13.57
N VAL A 237 8.82 -0.60 13.31
CA VAL A 237 7.63 -1.39 12.95
C VAL A 237 7.15 -2.15 14.18
N GLN A 238 5.93 -1.91 14.62
CA GLN A 238 5.36 -2.52 15.82
C GLN A 238 6.31 -2.41 17.04
N GLY A 239 6.90 -1.22 17.24
CA GLY A 239 7.84 -0.93 18.33
C GLY A 239 9.23 -1.53 18.17
N LYS A 240 9.54 -2.18 17.04
CA LYS A 240 10.88 -2.76 16.78
C LYS A 240 11.64 -1.90 15.79
N ASP A 241 12.84 -1.50 16.17
CA ASP A 241 13.79 -0.82 15.30
C ASP A 241 14.37 -1.81 14.28
N ILE A 242 13.76 -1.83 13.10
CA ILE A 242 14.15 -2.74 12.01
C ILE A 242 15.52 -2.40 11.43
N VAL A 243 15.91 -1.12 11.45
CA VAL A 243 17.22 -0.71 10.98
C VAL A 243 18.30 -1.25 11.91
N LYS A 244 18.13 -1.11 13.23
CA LYS A 244 19.08 -1.66 14.21
C LYS A 244 19.23 -3.18 14.11
N LEU A 245 18.16 -3.88 13.74
CA LEU A 245 18.14 -5.33 13.65
C LEU A 245 18.69 -5.87 12.32
N LEU A 246 18.47 -5.16 11.22
CA LEU A 246 18.68 -5.69 9.87
C LEU A 246 19.78 -4.97 9.08
N ASP A 247 20.20 -3.78 9.52
CA ASP A 247 21.33 -3.10 8.90
C ASP A 247 22.67 -3.74 9.29
N TYR A 248 23.59 -3.78 8.33
CA TYR A 248 24.92 -4.30 8.56
C TYR A 248 26.00 -3.49 7.84
N SER A 249 27.12 -3.32 8.55
CA SER A 249 28.33 -2.63 8.06
C SER A 249 29.57 -3.50 8.15
N ASN A 250 29.45 -4.71 8.69
CA ASN A 250 30.55 -5.68 8.85
C ASN A 250 30.00 -7.12 8.80
N PRO A 251 30.87 -8.14 8.61
CA PRO A 251 30.45 -9.54 8.50
C PRO A 251 29.70 -10.10 9.70
N ILE A 252 29.97 -9.64 10.91
CA ILE A 252 29.30 -10.11 12.12
C ILE A 252 27.85 -9.64 12.13
N LYS A 253 27.62 -8.35 11.86
CA LYS A 253 26.25 -7.79 11.75
C LYS A 253 25.51 -8.40 10.56
N GLN A 254 26.19 -8.67 9.44
CA GLN A 254 25.61 -9.34 8.31
C GLN A 254 25.13 -10.75 8.67
N ALA A 255 25.94 -11.52 9.37
CA ALA A 255 25.53 -12.84 9.86
C ALA A 255 24.33 -12.74 10.81
N PHE A 256 24.35 -11.78 11.75
CA PHE A 256 23.23 -11.55 12.67
C PHE A 256 21.94 -11.21 11.92
N SER A 257 21.97 -10.21 11.01
CA SER A 257 20.79 -9.82 10.24
C SER A 257 20.26 -10.98 9.40
N TYR A 258 21.14 -11.80 8.81
CA TYR A 258 20.76 -12.99 8.06
C TYR A 258 19.98 -14.00 8.91
N PHE A 259 20.42 -14.26 10.14
CA PHE A 259 19.76 -15.22 11.05
C PHE A 259 18.47 -14.67 11.65
N ILE A 260 18.34 -13.35 11.82
CA ILE A 260 17.14 -12.73 12.40
C ILE A 260 15.96 -12.65 11.41
N ILE A 261 16.20 -12.60 10.07
CA ILE A 261 15.17 -12.45 9.05
C ILE A 261 14.00 -13.45 9.20
N PRO A 262 14.22 -14.78 9.30
CA PRO A 262 13.10 -15.72 9.45
C PRO A 262 12.35 -15.55 10.77
N ILE A 263 13.01 -15.06 11.80
CA ILE A 263 12.40 -14.78 13.11
C ILE A 263 11.54 -13.54 13.03
N ALA A 264 12.04 -12.50 12.39
CA ALA A 264 11.33 -11.22 12.21
C ALA A 264 10.03 -11.40 11.44
N ILE A 265 10.03 -12.21 10.36
CA ILE A 265 8.85 -12.41 9.52
C ILE A 265 7.88 -13.49 10.04
N ARG A 266 8.22 -14.21 11.13
CA ARG A 266 7.47 -15.38 11.58
C ARG A 266 5.96 -15.16 11.75
N LYS A 267 5.56 -14.00 12.27
CA LYS A 267 4.14 -13.66 12.43
C LYS A 267 3.40 -13.54 11.08
N HIS A 268 4.12 -13.20 10.02
CA HIS A 268 3.62 -12.99 8.67
C HIS A 268 4.05 -14.09 7.70
N ALA A 269 4.62 -15.18 8.19
CA ALA A 269 5.21 -16.24 7.36
C ALA A 269 4.22 -16.87 6.36
N LYS A 270 2.94 -16.95 6.73
CA LYS A 270 1.88 -17.50 5.87
C LYS A 270 1.29 -16.49 4.88
N LEU A 271 1.70 -15.22 4.95
CA LEU A 271 1.18 -14.20 4.04
C LEU A 271 1.69 -14.45 2.61
N LYS A 272 0.77 -14.31 1.69
CA LYS A 272 0.99 -14.29 0.25
C LYS A 272 0.89 -12.84 -0.23
N ALA A 273 1.91 -12.36 -0.92
CA ALA A 273 1.96 -10.99 -1.39
C ALA A 273 0.77 -10.64 -2.30
N SER A 274 0.30 -9.39 -2.23
CA SER A 274 -0.70 -8.87 -3.17
C SER A 274 -0.20 -8.94 -4.62
N MET A 275 1.08 -8.68 -4.87
CA MET A 275 1.69 -8.82 -6.20
C MET A 275 1.62 -10.25 -6.72
N LEU A 276 1.87 -11.26 -5.88
CA LEU A 276 1.71 -12.66 -6.30
C LEU A 276 0.25 -12.98 -6.62
N GLN A 277 -0.70 -12.50 -5.79
CA GLN A 277 -2.12 -12.68 -6.05
C GLN A 277 -2.58 -11.99 -7.34
N ASP A 278 -1.97 -10.86 -7.72
CA ASP A 278 -2.22 -10.19 -9.00
C ASP A 278 -1.72 -11.04 -10.17
N LEU A 279 -0.49 -11.56 -10.09
CA LEU A 279 0.09 -12.44 -11.12
C LEU A 279 -0.76 -13.69 -11.33
N GLU A 280 -1.24 -14.33 -10.27
CA GLU A 280 -2.12 -15.51 -10.34
C GLU A 280 -3.48 -15.21 -11.00
N LYS A 281 -3.92 -13.95 -10.94
CA LYS A 281 -5.14 -13.47 -11.59
C LYS A 281 -4.88 -12.88 -12.99
N GLY A 282 -3.66 -12.99 -13.51
CA GLY A 282 -3.24 -12.41 -14.79
C GLY A 282 -3.31 -10.89 -14.83
N LYS A 283 -3.12 -10.23 -13.67
CA LYS A 283 -3.14 -8.77 -13.54
C LYS A 283 -1.72 -8.22 -13.39
N LEU A 284 -1.50 -7.01 -13.91
CA LEU A 284 -0.28 -6.26 -13.64
C LEU A 284 -0.13 -5.98 -12.14
N THR A 285 1.11 -6.09 -11.67
CA THR A 285 1.47 -5.85 -10.27
C THR A 285 1.72 -4.36 -9.99
N GLU A 286 2.09 -4.05 -8.75
CA GLU A 286 2.57 -2.73 -8.35
C GLU A 286 4.11 -2.72 -8.18
N VAL A 287 4.84 -3.56 -8.91
CA VAL A 287 6.30 -3.70 -8.73
C VAL A 287 7.03 -2.37 -8.94
N ASP A 288 6.60 -1.56 -9.92
CA ASP A 288 7.20 -0.24 -10.17
C ASP A 288 6.98 0.73 -9.00
N ALA A 289 5.81 0.67 -8.35
CA ALA A 289 5.48 1.48 -7.19
C ALA A 289 6.13 0.96 -5.88
N ILE A 290 6.66 -0.25 -5.87
CA ILE A 290 7.29 -0.89 -4.71
C ILE A 290 8.79 -0.97 -4.91
N ASN A 291 9.31 -1.98 -5.60
CA ASN A 291 10.74 -2.11 -5.85
C ASN A 291 11.27 -1.00 -6.77
N GLY A 292 10.51 -0.64 -7.80
CA GLY A 292 10.83 0.47 -8.70
C GLY A 292 10.93 1.82 -7.97
N ALA A 293 10.09 2.06 -6.95
CA ALA A 293 10.20 3.28 -6.14
C ALA A 293 11.50 3.34 -5.33
N VAL A 294 11.99 2.20 -4.81
CA VAL A 294 13.31 2.13 -4.16
C VAL A 294 14.42 2.46 -5.16
N SER A 295 14.35 1.87 -6.34
CA SER A 295 15.33 2.11 -7.43
C SER A 295 15.32 3.56 -7.91
N GLU A 296 14.15 4.14 -8.08
CA GLU A 296 14.02 5.54 -8.50
C GLU A 296 14.58 6.50 -7.47
N TYR A 297 14.24 6.29 -6.19
CA TYR A 297 14.76 7.13 -5.11
C TYR A 297 16.27 6.92 -4.94
N GLY A 298 16.76 5.68 -5.06
CA GLY A 298 18.18 5.36 -5.06
C GLY A 298 18.96 6.14 -6.13
N ARG A 299 18.45 6.21 -7.36
CA ARG A 299 19.04 7.04 -8.43
C ARG A 299 19.10 8.52 -8.07
N ARG A 300 18.04 9.06 -7.44
CA ARG A 300 17.99 10.48 -7.01
C ARG A 300 19.03 10.82 -5.96
N VAL A 301 19.34 9.88 -5.06
CA VAL A 301 20.32 10.10 -3.98
C VAL A 301 21.70 9.51 -4.25
N GLY A 302 21.92 8.96 -5.45
CA GLY A 302 23.19 8.36 -5.84
C GLY A 302 23.52 7.04 -5.15
N CYS A 303 22.51 6.29 -4.69
CA CYS A 303 22.66 4.99 -4.04
C CYS A 303 22.19 3.87 -4.97
N PRO A 304 23.08 2.95 -5.42
CA PRO A 304 22.69 1.86 -6.32
C PRO A 304 21.78 0.83 -5.64
N THR A 305 20.84 0.27 -6.42
CA THR A 305 19.85 -0.70 -5.96
C THR A 305 19.71 -1.90 -6.90
N PRO A 306 20.80 -2.62 -7.20
CA PRO A 306 20.79 -3.67 -8.23
C PRO A 306 19.81 -4.82 -7.92
N MET A 307 19.58 -5.16 -6.64
CA MET A 307 18.64 -6.23 -6.30
C MET A 307 17.19 -5.80 -6.52
N ASN A 308 16.82 -4.56 -6.20
CA ASN A 308 15.50 -4.02 -6.49
C ASN A 308 15.26 -3.90 -8.00
N ASP A 309 16.24 -3.43 -8.76
CA ASP A 309 16.18 -3.38 -10.23
C ASP A 309 15.95 -4.78 -10.82
N GLN A 310 16.66 -5.79 -10.29
CA GLN A 310 16.52 -7.17 -10.74
C GLN A 310 15.12 -7.75 -10.44
N VAL A 311 14.56 -7.45 -9.26
CA VAL A 311 13.17 -7.84 -8.94
C VAL A 311 12.18 -7.24 -9.92
N VAL A 312 12.33 -5.94 -10.26
CA VAL A 312 11.47 -5.27 -11.24
C VAL A 312 11.57 -5.95 -12.60
N GLU A 313 12.78 -6.22 -13.09
CA GLU A 313 12.99 -6.87 -14.37
C GLU A 313 12.36 -8.28 -14.43
N ILE A 314 12.56 -9.10 -13.39
CA ILE A 314 12.00 -10.46 -13.33
C ILE A 314 10.46 -10.41 -13.31
N ILE A 315 9.86 -9.54 -12.50
CA ILE A 315 8.41 -9.45 -12.41
C ILE A 315 7.82 -8.96 -13.73
N HIS A 316 8.42 -7.99 -14.42
CA HIS A 316 7.99 -7.59 -15.75
C HIS A 316 8.06 -8.74 -16.78
N LYS A 317 9.10 -9.60 -16.71
CA LYS A 317 9.14 -10.82 -17.54
C LYS A 317 8.02 -11.79 -17.22
N ILE A 318 7.66 -11.92 -15.95
CA ILE A 318 6.52 -12.76 -15.53
C ILE A 318 5.21 -12.16 -16.04
N GLU A 319 5.00 -10.86 -15.94
CA GLU A 319 3.82 -10.17 -16.44
C GLU A 319 3.63 -10.32 -17.96
N ARG A 320 4.73 -10.39 -18.71
CA ARG A 320 4.72 -10.67 -20.17
C ARG A 320 4.62 -12.15 -20.51
N GLY A 321 4.59 -13.05 -19.52
CA GLY A 321 4.53 -14.50 -19.73
C GLY A 321 5.85 -15.15 -20.20
N GLU A 322 6.97 -14.42 -20.13
CA GLU A 322 8.32 -14.92 -20.48
C GLU A 322 8.88 -15.82 -19.36
N LEU A 323 8.44 -15.58 -18.12
CA LEU A 323 8.78 -16.37 -16.94
C LEU A 323 7.52 -16.73 -16.15
N THR A 324 7.64 -17.71 -15.26
CA THR A 324 6.60 -18.06 -14.27
C THR A 324 7.16 -17.88 -12.85
N PRO A 325 6.33 -17.50 -11.85
CA PRO A 325 6.76 -17.41 -10.46
C PRO A 325 7.24 -18.80 -9.96
N CYS A 326 8.54 -18.95 -9.71
CA CYS A 326 9.13 -20.19 -9.19
C CYS A 326 10.53 -19.96 -8.60
N PHE A 327 11.01 -20.92 -7.82
CA PHE A 327 12.35 -20.86 -7.18
C PHE A 327 13.52 -20.89 -8.18
N ASP A 328 13.32 -21.39 -9.41
CA ASP A 328 14.34 -21.36 -10.47
C ASP A 328 14.72 -19.94 -10.89
N ASN A 329 13.88 -18.94 -10.60
CA ASN A 329 14.17 -17.54 -10.85
C ASN A 329 15.31 -16.98 -9.98
N LEU A 330 15.74 -17.69 -8.93
CA LEU A 330 16.91 -17.35 -8.14
C LEU A 330 18.22 -17.28 -8.97
N LYS A 331 18.27 -17.96 -10.10
CA LYS A 331 19.43 -17.92 -11.03
C LYS A 331 19.67 -16.57 -11.68
N TYR A 332 18.72 -15.67 -11.62
CA TYR A 332 18.83 -14.32 -12.20
C TYR A 332 19.42 -13.29 -11.23
N PHE A 333 19.63 -13.65 -9.96
CA PHE A 333 20.29 -12.84 -8.94
C PHE A 333 21.75 -13.26 -8.77
#